data_c2bf7f0e7363b7116453704741bf9ff3
#
_entry.id   c2bf7f0e7363b7116453704741bf9ff3
#
_cell.length_a   1.000
_cell.length_b   1.000
_cell.length_c   1.000
_cell.angle_alpha   90.00
_cell.angle_beta   90.00
_cell.angle_gamma   90.00
#
_symmetry.space_group_name_H-M   'P 1'
#
loop_
_entity.id
_entity.type
_entity.pdbx_description
1 polymer ?
#
loop_
_entity_poly.entity_id
_entity_poly.type
_entity_poly.pdbx_seq_one_letter_code
_entity_poly.pdbx_strand_id
1 'polypeptide(L)'
;MVAQEQQKPFVIGLDLGGTNSVFGIVDQRGNILTTNSIKTQAYKTAEDFVSAGVEALKPIIAKVGGIEQIKAMGIGAPNGNYYRGTIEFAPNVPWGHDGVIPLADMFSEKLGIPVGLTNDANAAAIGEMQYGVARGMKNFIMITLGTGVGSGIVVDGHMVYGSDGFAGELGHTIIR
;
A
#
# COMPACT_ATOMS: atom_id res chain seq x y z
N MET A 1 3.35 31.50 21.29
CA MET A 1 3.94 31.11 19.99
C MET A 1 3.34 29.74 19.64
N VAL A 2 2.44 29.69 18.65
CA VAL A 2 1.93 28.45 18.12
C VAL A 2 3.06 27.87 17.30
N ALA A 3 3.58 26.69 17.68
CA ALA A 3 4.57 25.99 16.88
C ALA A 3 3.93 25.75 15.50
N GLN A 4 4.53 26.27 14.42
CA GLN A 4 4.15 25.89 13.08
C GLN A 4 4.45 24.40 12.96
N GLU A 5 3.40 23.58 12.84
CA GLU A 5 3.53 22.18 12.47
C GLU A 5 4.35 22.14 11.17
N GLN A 6 5.54 21.57 11.25
CA GLN A 6 6.43 21.45 10.11
C GLN A 6 5.72 20.54 9.11
N GLN A 7 5.26 21.09 7.98
CA GLN A 7 4.57 20.32 6.95
C GLN A 7 5.52 19.25 6.43
N LYS A 8 5.17 17.98 6.71
CA LYS A 8 5.87 16.83 6.14
C LYS A 8 5.36 16.61 4.70
N PRO A 9 6.15 16.93 3.66
CA PRO A 9 5.64 17.03 2.30
C PRO A 9 5.55 15.70 1.56
N PHE A 10 6.13 14.62 2.13
CA PHE A 10 6.28 13.36 1.43
C PHE A 10 5.55 12.22 2.13
N VAL A 11 5.20 11.21 1.33
CA VAL A 11 4.71 9.91 1.82
C VAL A 11 5.53 8.78 1.18
N ILE A 12 5.60 7.65 1.88
CA ILE A 12 6.13 6.42 1.31
C ILE A 12 4.97 5.62 0.72
N GLY A 13 5.13 5.11 -0.50
CA GLY A 13 4.28 4.07 -1.08
C GLY A 13 5.02 2.74 -1.13
N LEU A 14 4.36 1.66 -0.77
CA LEU A 14 4.80 0.29 -1.02
C LEU A 14 3.77 -0.44 -1.88
N ASP A 15 4.21 -0.88 -3.05
CA ASP A 15 3.51 -1.85 -3.87
C ASP A 15 4.11 -3.23 -3.58
N LEU A 16 3.36 -4.06 -2.83
CA LEU A 16 3.80 -5.38 -2.42
C LEU A 16 3.29 -6.42 -3.41
N GLY A 17 4.15 -6.82 -4.34
CA GLY A 17 3.87 -7.93 -5.24
C GLY A 17 4.41 -9.27 -4.72
N GLY A 18 3.88 -10.36 -5.25
CA GLY A 18 4.33 -11.72 -4.87
C GLY A 18 5.79 -12.00 -5.21
N THR A 19 6.35 -11.39 -6.25
CA THR A 19 7.74 -11.60 -6.69
C THR A 19 8.66 -10.48 -6.23
N ASN A 20 8.25 -9.23 -6.46
CA ASN A 20 9.01 -8.03 -6.12
C ASN A 20 8.12 -7.06 -5.37
N SER A 21 8.72 -6.30 -4.47
CA SER A 21 8.09 -5.20 -3.77
C SER A 21 8.80 -3.90 -4.10
N VAL A 22 8.04 -2.86 -4.45
CA VAL A 22 8.56 -1.57 -4.86
C VAL A 22 8.20 -0.51 -3.83
N PHE A 23 9.20 0.20 -3.35
CA PHE A 23 9.07 1.36 -2.47
C PHE A 23 9.24 2.63 -3.29
N GLY A 24 8.43 3.65 -3.01
CA GLY A 24 8.55 4.96 -3.64
C GLY A 24 8.33 6.09 -2.64
N ILE A 25 9.02 7.22 -2.85
CA ILE A 25 8.72 8.47 -2.17
C ILE A 25 7.88 9.32 -3.10
N VAL A 26 6.73 9.78 -2.61
CA VAL A 26 5.73 10.51 -3.40
C VAL A 26 5.49 11.89 -2.75
N ASP A 27 5.42 12.93 -3.58
CA ASP A 27 5.08 14.28 -3.15
C ASP A 27 3.55 14.51 -3.10
N GLN A 28 3.12 15.67 -2.63
CA GLN A 28 1.71 16.05 -2.53
C GLN A 28 0.98 16.14 -3.87
N ARG A 29 1.70 16.18 -4.99
CA ARG A 29 1.14 16.22 -6.35
C ARG A 29 1.03 14.84 -6.98
N GLY A 30 1.48 13.79 -6.28
CA GLY A 30 1.51 12.44 -6.80
C GLY A 30 2.76 12.10 -7.63
N ASN A 31 3.77 12.97 -7.66
CA ASN A 31 5.01 12.66 -8.36
C ASN A 31 5.86 11.68 -7.55
N ILE A 32 6.32 10.63 -8.20
CA ILE A 32 7.27 9.68 -7.63
C ILE A 32 8.67 10.28 -7.78
N LEU A 33 9.29 10.65 -6.66
CA LEU A 33 10.59 11.30 -6.63
C LEU A 33 11.76 10.33 -6.74
N THR A 34 11.63 9.19 -6.10
CA THR A 34 12.66 8.14 -6.07
C THR A 34 12.03 6.81 -5.69
N THR A 35 12.61 5.73 -6.17
CA THR A 35 12.15 4.36 -5.88
C THR A 35 13.31 3.47 -5.47
N ASN A 36 12.98 2.39 -4.80
CA ASN A 36 13.84 1.24 -4.56
C ASN A 36 12.99 -0.03 -4.54
N SER A 37 13.59 -1.19 -4.72
CA SER A 37 12.86 -2.46 -4.75
C SER A 37 13.65 -3.59 -4.07
N ILE A 38 12.90 -4.55 -3.56
CA ILE A 38 13.43 -5.81 -3.03
C ILE A 38 12.66 -6.99 -3.63
N LYS A 39 13.27 -8.18 -3.63
CA LYS A 39 12.58 -9.40 -4.04
C LYS A 39 11.76 -9.94 -2.89
N THR A 40 10.44 -9.91 -2.99
CA THR A 40 9.51 -10.43 -1.94
C THR A 40 9.83 -11.89 -1.61
N GLN A 41 10.11 -12.70 -2.63
CA GLN A 41 10.39 -14.13 -2.52
C GLN A 41 11.74 -14.47 -1.84
N ALA A 42 12.61 -13.49 -1.63
CA ALA A 42 13.90 -13.72 -0.96
C ALA A 42 13.77 -13.95 0.55
N TYR A 43 12.62 -13.59 1.12
CA TYR A 43 12.40 -13.64 2.58
C TYR A 43 11.42 -14.75 2.94
N LYS A 44 11.69 -15.42 4.06
CA LYS A 44 10.89 -16.54 4.57
C LYS A 44 9.92 -16.10 5.66
N THR A 45 10.16 -14.95 6.28
CA THR A 45 9.33 -14.40 7.35
C THR A 45 8.97 -12.95 7.05
N ALA A 46 7.86 -12.48 7.63
CA ALA A 46 7.44 -11.08 7.53
C ALA A 46 8.45 -10.14 8.21
N GLU A 47 9.05 -10.59 9.32
CA GLU A 47 10.06 -9.84 10.06
C GLU A 47 11.31 -9.58 9.22
N ASP A 48 11.80 -10.59 8.49
CA ASP A 48 12.94 -10.46 7.59
C ASP A 48 12.61 -9.52 6.42
N PHE A 49 11.41 -9.66 5.84
CA PHE A 49 10.92 -8.79 4.78
C PHE A 49 10.83 -7.33 5.23
N VAL A 50 10.21 -7.07 6.38
CA VAL A 50 10.07 -5.71 6.93
C VAL A 50 11.45 -5.12 7.25
N SER A 51 12.36 -5.91 7.83
CA SER A 51 13.73 -5.46 8.12
C SER A 51 14.46 -5.05 6.85
N ALA A 52 14.38 -5.87 5.80
CA ALA A 52 14.97 -5.56 4.50
C ALA A 52 14.30 -4.37 3.81
N GLY A 53 12.97 -4.24 3.94
CA GLY A 53 12.21 -3.10 3.44
C GLY A 53 12.66 -1.78 4.07
N VAL A 54 12.86 -1.77 5.40
CA VAL A 54 13.39 -0.60 6.11
C VAL A 54 14.80 -0.26 5.64
N GLU A 55 15.68 -1.24 5.44
CA GLU A 55 17.01 -1.00 4.88
C GLU A 55 16.95 -0.44 3.45
N ALA A 56 16.04 -0.95 2.62
CA ALA A 56 15.84 -0.45 1.26
C ALA A 56 15.28 0.98 1.23
N LEU A 57 14.51 1.38 2.25
CA LEU A 57 13.98 2.73 2.39
C LEU A 57 15.04 3.77 2.80
N LYS A 58 16.05 3.40 3.57
CA LYS A 58 17.07 4.35 4.07
C LYS A 58 17.66 5.25 3.00
N PRO A 59 18.18 4.73 1.85
CA PRO A 59 18.79 5.58 0.83
C PRO A 59 17.81 6.49 0.12
N ILE A 60 16.53 6.09 -0.04
CA ILE A 60 15.54 6.93 -0.72
C ILE A 60 14.94 7.99 0.24
N ILE A 61 14.81 7.68 1.53
CA ILE A 61 14.44 8.65 2.58
C ILE A 61 15.54 9.71 2.73
N ALA A 62 16.81 9.32 2.71
CA ALA A 62 17.93 10.26 2.80
C ALA A 62 17.93 11.29 1.66
N LYS A 63 17.51 10.90 0.45
CA LYS A 63 17.43 11.83 -0.71
C LYS A 63 16.43 12.97 -0.53
N VAL A 64 15.42 12.79 0.33
CA VAL A 64 14.39 13.80 0.59
C VAL A 64 14.55 14.51 1.93
N GLY A 65 15.69 14.33 2.60
CA GLY A 65 16.03 15.04 3.81
C GLY A 65 15.74 14.34 5.12
N GLY A 66 15.43 13.02 5.08
CA GLY A 66 15.25 12.20 6.28
C GLY A 66 13.81 11.84 6.58
N ILE A 67 13.62 11.00 7.61
CA ILE A 67 12.31 10.48 8.02
C ILE A 67 11.39 11.60 8.55
N GLU A 68 11.95 12.69 9.03
CA GLU A 68 11.21 13.86 9.52
C GLU A 68 10.39 14.52 8.40
N GLN A 69 10.76 14.33 7.13
CA GLN A 69 10.04 14.83 5.97
C GLN A 69 8.90 13.90 5.53
N ILE A 70 8.81 12.69 6.10
CA ILE A 70 7.82 11.69 5.74
C ILE A 70 6.62 11.78 6.69
N LYS A 71 5.43 11.98 6.11
CA LYS A 71 4.18 12.09 6.86
C LYS A 71 3.63 10.72 7.29
N ALA A 72 3.64 9.77 6.37
CA ALA A 72 3.06 8.44 6.54
C ALA A 72 3.56 7.48 5.46
N MET A 73 3.23 6.21 5.61
CA MET A 73 3.43 5.18 4.60
C MET A 73 2.09 4.54 4.22
N GLY A 74 1.88 4.31 2.92
CA GLY A 74 0.75 3.53 2.38
C GLY A 74 1.24 2.24 1.75
N ILE A 75 0.54 1.14 2.00
CA ILE A 75 0.85 -0.19 1.46
C ILE A 75 -0.33 -0.69 0.62
N GLY A 76 -0.08 -0.99 -0.65
CA GLY A 76 -0.96 -1.82 -1.48
C GLY A 76 -0.43 -3.25 -1.47
N ALA A 77 -1.26 -4.21 -1.08
CA ALA A 77 -0.83 -5.59 -0.90
C ALA A 77 -1.90 -6.60 -1.31
N PRO A 78 -1.53 -7.80 -1.82
CA PRO A 78 -2.47 -8.89 -2.01
C PRO A 78 -3.15 -9.24 -0.69
N ASN A 79 -4.45 -9.51 -0.72
CA ASN A 79 -5.26 -9.83 0.47
C ASN A 79 -5.09 -8.83 1.62
N GLY A 80 -4.88 -7.56 1.29
CA GLY A 80 -4.71 -6.48 2.26
C GLY A 80 -6.03 -6.07 2.90
N ASN A 81 -6.13 -6.16 4.23
CA ASN A 81 -7.28 -5.72 5.01
C ASN A 81 -7.09 -4.30 5.53
N TYR A 82 -7.90 -3.38 5.03
CA TYR A 82 -7.83 -1.96 5.38
C TYR A 82 -8.08 -1.68 6.87
N TYR A 83 -9.07 -2.36 7.47
CA TYR A 83 -9.48 -2.08 8.85
C TYR A 83 -8.46 -2.55 9.89
N ARG A 84 -7.75 -3.62 9.58
CA ARG A 84 -6.80 -4.27 10.50
C ARG A 84 -5.34 -3.93 10.19
N GLY A 85 -5.06 -3.35 9.01
CA GLY A 85 -3.68 -3.13 8.55
C GLY A 85 -2.89 -4.41 8.33
N THR A 86 -3.59 -5.50 7.98
CA THR A 86 -3.04 -6.85 7.88
C THR A 86 -3.03 -7.38 6.45
N ILE A 87 -2.12 -8.33 6.17
CA ILE A 87 -2.24 -9.25 5.04
C ILE A 87 -2.84 -10.55 5.58
N GLU A 88 -3.87 -11.09 4.91
CA GLU A 88 -4.61 -12.25 5.40
C GLU A 88 -4.61 -13.37 4.37
N PHE A 89 -3.93 -14.48 4.68
CA PHE A 89 -3.90 -15.70 3.85
C PHE A 89 -3.55 -15.43 2.37
N ALA A 90 -2.51 -14.65 2.11
CA ALA A 90 -2.10 -14.25 0.77
C ALA A 90 -1.25 -15.35 0.09
N PRO A 91 -1.79 -16.14 -0.86
CA PRO A 91 -1.10 -17.31 -1.42
C PRO A 91 0.13 -16.93 -2.26
N ASN A 92 0.17 -15.70 -2.75
CA ASN A 92 1.26 -15.20 -3.60
C ASN A 92 2.43 -14.61 -2.80
N VAL A 93 2.30 -14.51 -1.47
CA VAL A 93 3.34 -13.96 -0.57
C VAL A 93 3.88 -15.10 0.28
N PRO A 94 5.16 -15.51 0.15
CA PRO A 94 5.69 -16.73 0.79
C PRO A 94 5.49 -16.79 2.31
N TRP A 95 5.59 -15.64 2.98
CA TRP A 95 5.43 -15.50 4.43
C TRP A 95 4.01 -15.08 4.85
N GLY A 96 3.11 -14.84 3.89
CA GLY A 96 1.71 -14.44 4.13
C GLY A 96 0.69 -15.54 3.86
N HIS A 97 1.14 -16.73 3.43
CA HIS A 97 0.28 -17.82 2.97
C HIS A 97 -0.63 -18.39 4.08
N ASP A 98 -0.10 -18.61 5.25
CA ASP A 98 -0.76 -19.44 6.29
C ASP A 98 -1.28 -18.62 7.48
N GLY A 99 -1.41 -17.29 7.35
CA GLY A 99 -1.77 -16.50 8.52
C GLY A 99 -2.24 -15.08 8.26
N VAL A 100 -2.41 -14.39 9.38
CA VAL A 100 -2.73 -12.97 9.44
C VAL A 100 -1.48 -12.23 9.90
N ILE A 101 -0.96 -11.37 9.05
CA ILE A 101 0.30 -10.63 9.28
C ILE A 101 -0.03 -9.16 9.52
N PRO A 102 0.29 -8.57 10.69
CA PRO A 102 0.05 -7.16 11.00
C PRO A 102 1.10 -6.25 10.36
N LEU A 103 1.16 -6.26 9.03
CA LEU A 103 2.26 -5.66 8.28
C LEU A 103 2.35 -4.14 8.47
N ALA A 104 1.20 -3.45 8.60
CA ALA A 104 1.18 -2.01 8.83
C ALA A 104 1.83 -1.66 10.19
N ASP A 105 1.50 -2.39 11.25
CA ASP A 105 2.06 -2.18 12.58
C ASP A 105 3.57 -2.48 12.58
N MET A 106 3.99 -3.56 11.93
CA MET A 106 5.42 -3.93 11.85
C MET A 106 6.27 -2.84 11.19
N PHE A 107 5.79 -2.21 10.11
CA PHE A 107 6.47 -1.07 9.50
C PHE A 107 6.38 0.19 10.37
N SER A 108 5.22 0.45 10.98
CA SER A 108 5.00 1.61 11.84
C SER A 108 5.95 1.61 13.04
N GLU A 109 6.11 0.47 13.70
CA GLU A 109 7.05 0.30 14.82
C GLU A 109 8.51 0.58 14.42
N LYS A 110 8.93 0.08 13.25
CA LYS A 110 10.32 0.26 12.80
C LYS A 110 10.62 1.65 12.25
N LEU A 111 9.65 2.31 11.63
CA LEU A 111 9.82 3.61 10.98
C LEU A 111 9.45 4.79 11.89
N GLY A 112 8.63 4.56 12.92
CA GLY A 112 8.14 5.61 13.82
C GLY A 112 7.16 6.57 13.16
N ILE A 113 6.47 6.14 12.07
CA ILE A 113 5.47 6.94 11.34
C ILE A 113 4.17 6.15 11.18
N PRO A 114 3.02 6.82 10.97
CA PRO A 114 1.77 6.14 10.66
C PRO A 114 1.86 5.32 9.37
N VAL A 115 1.30 4.10 9.38
CA VAL A 115 1.26 3.22 8.21
C VAL A 115 -0.18 2.75 7.98
N GLY A 116 -0.68 2.92 6.77
CA GLY A 116 -1.96 2.37 6.32
C GLY A 116 -1.75 1.27 5.28
N LEU A 117 -2.66 0.31 5.25
CA LEU A 117 -2.59 -0.81 4.31
C LEU A 117 -3.96 -1.03 3.67
N THR A 118 -3.98 -1.42 2.42
CA THR A 118 -5.18 -1.86 1.70
C THR A 118 -4.82 -2.90 0.63
N ASN A 119 -5.83 -3.48 0.00
CA ASN A 119 -5.63 -4.32 -1.18
C ASN A 119 -5.01 -3.51 -2.34
N ASP A 120 -4.20 -4.16 -3.17
CA ASP A 120 -3.49 -3.56 -4.30
C ASP A 120 -4.43 -2.91 -5.34
N ALA A 121 -5.55 -3.54 -5.68
CA ALA A 121 -6.54 -2.98 -6.60
C ALA A 121 -7.26 -1.78 -5.98
N ASN A 122 -7.54 -1.78 -4.68
CA ASN A 122 -8.07 -0.63 -3.95
C ASN A 122 -7.07 0.53 -3.95
N ALA A 123 -5.78 0.24 -3.72
CA ALA A 123 -4.72 1.25 -3.79
C ALA A 123 -4.64 1.88 -5.19
N ALA A 124 -4.73 1.06 -6.26
CA ALA A 124 -4.78 1.54 -7.64
C ALA A 124 -6.00 2.43 -7.90
N ALA A 125 -7.19 2.03 -7.42
CA ALA A 125 -8.41 2.83 -7.57
C ALA A 125 -8.31 4.19 -6.86
N ILE A 126 -7.72 4.23 -5.66
CA ILE A 126 -7.44 5.48 -4.93
C ILE A 126 -6.45 6.35 -5.72
N GLY A 127 -5.40 5.75 -6.28
CA GLY A 127 -4.42 6.45 -7.11
C GLY A 127 -5.08 7.11 -8.33
N GLU A 128 -5.92 6.38 -9.06
CA GLU A 128 -6.66 6.90 -10.21
C GLU A 128 -7.65 8.01 -9.82
N MET A 129 -8.30 7.89 -8.67
CA MET A 129 -9.21 8.91 -8.16
C MET A 129 -8.49 10.22 -7.80
N GLN A 130 -7.29 10.13 -7.26
CA GLN A 130 -6.53 11.30 -6.80
C GLN A 130 -5.74 11.96 -7.92
N TYR A 131 -5.09 11.17 -8.78
CA TYR A 131 -4.09 11.65 -9.72
C TYR A 131 -4.32 11.21 -11.18
N GLY A 132 -5.17 10.20 -11.41
CA GLY A 132 -5.34 9.56 -12.70
C GLY A 132 -6.63 9.94 -13.43
N VAL A 133 -7.10 9.00 -14.26
CA VAL A 133 -8.25 9.20 -15.16
C VAL A 133 -9.59 9.32 -14.43
N ALA A 134 -9.70 8.81 -13.21
CA ALA A 134 -10.89 8.91 -12.37
C ALA A 134 -10.96 10.20 -11.53
N ARG A 135 -10.03 11.13 -11.74
CA ARG A 135 -10.02 12.39 -10.99
C ARG A 135 -11.31 13.18 -11.19
N GLY A 136 -11.97 13.48 -10.07
CA GLY A 136 -13.29 14.15 -10.06
C GLY A 136 -14.48 13.21 -10.19
N MET A 137 -14.29 11.93 -10.48
CA MET A 137 -15.35 10.93 -10.46
C MET A 137 -15.67 10.54 -9.01
N LYS A 138 -16.97 10.44 -8.72
CA LYS A 138 -17.43 10.00 -7.39
C LYS A 138 -17.90 8.55 -7.38
N ASN A 139 -18.25 8.01 -8.54
CA ASN A 139 -18.78 6.66 -8.70
C ASN A 139 -18.07 5.98 -9.86
N PHE A 140 -17.28 4.97 -9.58
CA PHE A 140 -16.58 4.16 -10.61
C PHE A 140 -16.12 2.82 -10.03
N ILE A 141 -15.78 1.92 -10.93
CA ILE A 141 -15.09 0.66 -10.62
C ILE A 141 -13.79 0.67 -11.39
N MET A 142 -12.68 0.46 -10.68
CA MET A 142 -11.37 0.17 -11.23
C MET A 142 -11.23 -1.34 -11.36
N ILE A 143 -10.78 -1.82 -12.53
CA ILE A 143 -10.49 -3.24 -12.77
C ILE A 143 -9.02 -3.36 -13.14
N THR A 144 -8.30 -4.20 -12.45
CA THR A 144 -6.91 -4.56 -12.75
C THR A 144 -6.87 -5.95 -13.38
N LEU A 145 -6.21 -6.05 -14.55
CA LEU A 145 -6.03 -7.31 -15.28
C LEU A 145 -4.54 -7.67 -15.26
N GLY A 146 -4.21 -8.74 -14.56
CA GLY A 146 -2.84 -9.24 -14.43
C GLY A 146 -2.84 -10.76 -14.31
N THR A 147 -2.11 -11.32 -13.36
CA THR A 147 -2.15 -12.76 -13.04
C THR A 147 -3.58 -13.19 -12.64
N GLY A 148 -4.34 -12.29 -12.04
CA GLY A 148 -5.75 -12.42 -11.72
C GLY A 148 -6.52 -11.16 -12.10
N VAL A 149 -7.77 -11.09 -11.65
CA VAL A 149 -8.65 -9.92 -11.79
C VAL A 149 -8.83 -9.32 -10.41
N GLY A 150 -8.34 -8.09 -10.23
CA GLY A 150 -8.61 -7.29 -9.04
C GLY A 150 -9.59 -6.17 -9.34
N SER A 151 -10.25 -5.64 -8.33
CA SER A 151 -11.09 -4.44 -8.51
C SER A 151 -11.19 -3.60 -7.24
N GLY A 152 -11.37 -2.29 -7.45
CA GLY A 152 -11.70 -1.32 -6.41
C GLY A 152 -12.98 -0.59 -6.78
N ILE A 153 -13.90 -0.50 -5.84
CA ILE A 153 -15.22 0.14 -6.03
C ILE A 153 -15.26 1.43 -5.25
N VAL A 154 -15.59 2.53 -5.93
CA VAL A 154 -15.76 3.86 -5.33
C VAL A 154 -17.21 4.31 -5.50
N VAL A 155 -17.84 4.73 -4.39
CA VAL A 155 -19.19 5.26 -4.34
C VAL A 155 -19.17 6.57 -3.55
N ASP A 156 -19.77 7.61 -4.11
CA ASP A 156 -19.81 8.95 -3.54
C ASP A 156 -18.43 9.52 -3.13
N GLY A 157 -17.40 9.12 -3.87
CA GLY A 157 -16.01 9.52 -3.61
C GLY A 157 -15.33 8.75 -2.50
N HIS A 158 -15.93 7.66 -2.01
CA HIS A 158 -15.39 6.81 -0.95
C HIS A 158 -15.14 5.39 -1.46
N MET A 159 -14.00 4.83 -1.08
CA MET A 159 -13.69 3.43 -1.34
C MET A 159 -14.64 2.52 -0.55
N VAL A 160 -15.23 1.54 -1.23
CA VAL A 160 -16.09 0.53 -0.63
C VAL A 160 -15.22 -0.62 -0.14
N TYR A 161 -15.03 -0.74 1.16
CA TYR A 161 -14.27 -1.84 1.76
C TYR A 161 -15.15 -3.02 2.21
N GLY A 162 -16.46 -2.79 2.37
CA GLY A 162 -17.39 -3.79 2.93
C GLY A 162 -17.21 -3.99 4.43
N SER A 163 -17.95 -4.94 5.00
CA SER A 163 -17.94 -5.20 6.44
C SER A 163 -16.61 -5.76 6.94
N ASP A 164 -15.94 -6.56 6.11
CA ASP A 164 -14.75 -7.32 6.49
C ASP A 164 -13.47 -6.84 5.79
N GLY A 165 -13.56 -5.78 4.97
CA GLY A 165 -12.42 -5.21 4.27
C GLY A 165 -12.14 -5.82 2.88
N PHE A 166 -12.98 -6.75 2.39
CA PHE A 166 -12.78 -7.49 1.14
C PHE A 166 -13.86 -7.23 0.08
N ALA A 167 -14.57 -6.10 0.13
CA ALA A 167 -15.44 -5.73 -0.96
C ALA A 167 -14.63 -5.46 -2.24
N GLY A 168 -15.23 -5.76 -3.38
CA GLY A 168 -14.58 -5.54 -4.66
C GLY A 168 -13.79 -6.74 -5.19
N GLU A 169 -13.83 -7.91 -4.56
CA GLU A 169 -13.19 -9.14 -5.04
C GLU A 169 -13.94 -9.75 -6.24
N LEU A 170 -14.15 -8.96 -7.31
CA LEU A 170 -14.95 -9.36 -8.49
C LEU A 170 -14.32 -10.52 -9.26
N GLY A 171 -12.99 -10.68 -9.17
CA GLY A 171 -12.27 -11.80 -9.81
C GLY A 171 -12.65 -13.17 -9.25
N HIS A 172 -13.27 -13.23 -8.07
CA HIS A 172 -13.75 -14.46 -7.43
C HIS A 172 -15.23 -14.73 -7.69
N THR A 173 -15.91 -13.92 -8.52
CA THR A 173 -17.31 -14.13 -8.89
C THR A 173 -17.45 -15.31 -9.83
N ILE A 174 -18.33 -16.26 -9.49
CA ILE A 174 -18.64 -17.40 -10.37
C ILE A 174 -19.69 -16.97 -11.39
N ILE A 175 -19.31 -17.00 -12.67
CA ILE A 175 -20.22 -16.79 -13.79
C ILE A 175 -20.66 -18.15 -14.32
N ARG A 176 -21.95 -18.42 -14.36
CA ARG A 176 -22.53 -19.62 -14.96
C ARG A 176 -23.02 -19.32 -16.36
#